data_0a57df3bc0e1c554cef2abada0e38a2d
#
_entry.id   0a57df3bc0e1c554cef2abada0e38a2d
#
_cell.length_a   1.000
_cell.length_b   1.000
_cell.length_c   1.000
_cell.angle_alpha   90.00
_cell.angle_beta   90.00
_cell.angle_gamma   90.00
#
_symmetry.space_group_name_H-M   'P 1'
#
loop_
_entity.id
_entity.type
_entity.pdbx_description
1 polymer ?
#
loop_
_entity_poly.entity_id
_entity_poly.type
_entity_poly.pdbx_seq_one_letter_code
_entity_poly.pdbx_strand_id
1 'polypeptide(L)'
;MNYYTIKKIGSGEYKNRGSKFFSYLHPLDSINEYKHLVSIYRKDFPEACHVCSAYRLFVGSRVEEYGSDDGEPRGTAGLPLLNQLKRNQLINVAVYVVRIFGGSLLGVPGLI
;
A
#
# COMPACT_ATOMS: atom_id res chain seq x y z
N MET A 1 7.38 6.49 24.53
CA MET A 1 6.43 6.16 23.45
C MET A 1 6.71 4.76 22.96
N ASN A 2 5.69 3.95 22.82
CA ASN A 2 5.84 2.59 22.38
C ASN A 2 5.56 2.47 20.90
N TYR A 3 6.40 1.69 20.22
CA TYR A 3 6.17 1.32 18.83
C TYR A 3 6.02 -0.19 18.73
N TYR A 4 5.27 -0.61 17.73
CA TYR A 4 5.05 -2.01 17.43
C TYR A 4 5.53 -2.30 16.02
N THR A 5 5.93 -3.52 15.78
CA THR A 5 6.30 -3.97 14.45
C THR A 5 5.64 -5.32 14.20
N ILE A 6 5.80 -5.82 12.98
CA ILE A 6 5.26 -7.12 12.62
C ILE A 6 6.41 -8.02 12.20
N LYS A 7 6.21 -9.32 12.33
CA LYS A 7 7.21 -10.33 11.98
C LYS A 7 6.89 -11.05 10.69
N LYS A 8 5.64 -10.99 10.26
CA LYS A 8 5.16 -11.70 9.07
C LYS A 8 4.38 -10.75 8.18
N ILE A 9 4.32 -11.07 6.90
CA ILE A 9 3.52 -10.33 5.96
C ILE A 9 2.04 -10.59 6.25
N GLY A 10 1.28 -9.51 6.38
CA GLY A 10 -0.17 -9.59 6.47
C GLY A 10 -0.79 -9.24 5.14
N SER A 11 -1.97 -9.76 4.87
CA SER A 11 -2.68 -9.44 3.64
C SER A 11 -4.18 -9.35 3.87
N GLY A 12 -4.84 -8.60 3.01
CA GLY A 12 -6.29 -8.49 3.03
C GLY A 12 -6.81 -8.14 1.67
N GLU A 13 -8.10 -8.30 1.50
CA GLU A 13 -8.73 -8.01 0.22
C GLU A 13 -10.16 -7.54 0.48
N TYR A 14 -10.63 -6.56 -0.31
CA TYR A 14 -12.03 -6.20 -0.29
C TYR A 14 -12.44 -5.59 -1.64
N LYS A 15 -13.74 -5.50 -1.85
CA LYS A 15 -14.33 -4.95 -3.07
C LYS A 15 -15.15 -3.73 -2.74
N ASN A 16 -15.13 -2.75 -3.63
CA ASN A 16 -15.92 -1.55 -3.48
C ASN A 16 -16.20 -0.95 -4.85
N ARG A 17 -17.47 -0.83 -5.22
CA ARG A 17 -17.91 -0.17 -6.45
C ARG A 17 -17.21 -0.70 -7.70
N GLY A 18 -17.11 -2.02 -7.81
CA GLY A 18 -16.49 -2.64 -8.98
C GLY A 18 -14.99 -2.70 -8.95
N SER A 19 -14.35 -2.09 -7.96
CA SER A 19 -12.90 -2.21 -7.78
C SER A 19 -12.59 -3.29 -6.78
N LYS A 20 -11.47 -3.98 -7.00
CA LYS A 20 -10.88 -4.89 -6.03
C LYS A 20 -9.64 -4.25 -5.44
N PHE A 21 -9.46 -4.42 -4.14
CA PHE A 21 -8.32 -3.89 -3.41
C PHE A 21 -7.62 -5.05 -2.71
N PHE A 22 -6.32 -5.16 -2.95
CA PHE A 22 -5.47 -6.13 -2.27
C PHE A 22 -4.46 -5.36 -1.44
N SER A 23 -4.42 -5.61 -0.14
CA SER A 23 -3.50 -4.92 0.74
C SER A 23 -2.47 -5.89 1.31
N TYR A 24 -1.25 -5.41 1.45
CA TYR A 24 -0.13 -6.20 1.96
C TYR A 24 0.66 -5.34 2.93
N LEU A 25 0.88 -5.87 4.13
CA LEU A 25 1.68 -5.20 5.15
C LEU A 25 2.95 -6.00 5.34
N HIS A 26 4.08 -5.36 5.17
CA HIS A 26 5.39 -6.00 5.20
C HIS A 26 6.24 -5.48 6.33
N PRO A 27 7.03 -6.35 7.00
CA PRO A 27 8.18 -5.86 7.74
C PRO A 27 9.12 -5.16 6.77
N LEU A 28 9.76 -4.08 7.21
CA LEU A 28 10.60 -3.28 6.33
C LEU A 28 11.93 -2.95 7.02
N ASP A 29 13.04 -3.18 6.33
CA ASP A 29 14.37 -2.89 6.86
C ASP A 29 15.01 -1.67 6.23
N SER A 30 14.61 -1.30 5.00
CA SER A 30 15.27 -0.21 4.29
C SER A 30 14.35 0.42 3.27
N ILE A 31 14.71 1.64 2.86
CA ILE A 31 13.99 2.34 1.80
C ILE A 31 14.17 1.61 0.46
N ASN A 32 15.32 1.02 0.23
CA ASN A 32 15.54 0.25 -1.00
C ASN A 32 14.60 -0.95 -1.07
N GLU A 33 14.39 -1.61 0.04
CA GLU A 33 13.43 -2.72 0.11
C GLU A 33 12.02 -2.24 -0.20
N TYR A 34 11.63 -1.08 0.35
CA TYR A 34 10.34 -0.50 0.06
C TYR A 34 10.13 -0.28 -1.44
N LYS A 35 11.12 0.32 -2.10
CA LYS A 35 11.03 0.58 -3.53
C LYS A 35 11.00 -0.71 -4.35
N HIS A 36 11.76 -1.69 -3.93
CA HIS A 36 11.78 -3.00 -4.61
C HIS A 36 10.41 -3.66 -4.54
N LEU A 37 9.76 -3.62 -3.38
CA LEU A 37 8.43 -4.20 -3.21
C LEU A 37 7.38 -3.48 -4.06
N VAL A 38 7.48 -2.17 -4.22
CA VAL A 38 6.59 -1.45 -5.16
C VAL A 38 6.73 -2.05 -6.56
N SER A 39 7.95 -2.26 -7.02
CA SER A 39 8.19 -2.79 -8.36
C SER A 39 7.68 -4.22 -8.50
N ILE A 40 7.80 -5.03 -7.45
CA ILE A 40 7.27 -6.40 -7.45
C ILE A 40 5.76 -6.39 -7.60
N TYR A 41 5.05 -5.55 -6.83
CA TYR A 41 3.59 -5.50 -6.93
C TYR A 41 3.12 -4.98 -8.28
N ARG A 42 3.84 -4.01 -8.87
CA ARG A 42 3.51 -3.56 -10.23
C ARG A 42 3.68 -4.68 -11.25
N LYS A 43 4.69 -5.50 -11.07
CA LYS A 43 4.96 -6.62 -11.98
C LYS A 43 3.95 -7.75 -11.79
N ASP A 44 3.60 -8.04 -10.55
CA ASP A 44 2.67 -9.13 -10.24
C ASP A 44 1.23 -8.79 -10.59
N PHE A 45 0.90 -7.51 -10.62
CA PHE A 45 -0.45 -7.03 -10.94
C PHE A 45 -0.41 -6.06 -12.12
N PRO A 46 -0.09 -6.54 -13.32
CA PRO A 46 0.02 -5.64 -14.49
C PRO A 46 -1.31 -4.96 -14.83
N GLU A 47 -2.43 -5.52 -14.41
CA GLU A 47 -3.74 -4.94 -14.61
C GLU A 47 -4.09 -3.86 -13.59
N ALA A 48 -3.26 -3.66 -12.57
CA ALA A 48 -3.52 -2.66 -11.54
C ALA A 48 -3.39 -1.26 -12.10
N CYS A 49 -4.36 -0.41 -11.81
CA CYS A 49 -4.27 0.99 -12.17
C CYS A 49 -3.40 1.78 -11.20
N HIS A 50 -3.37 1.38 -9.94
CA HIS A 50 -2.57 2.04 -8.91
C HIS A 50 -2.04 1.03 -7.92
N VAL A 51 -0.79 1.28 -7.46
CA VAL A 51 -0.20 0.58 -6.32
C VAL A 51 0.17 1.67 -5.32
N CYS A 52 -0.77 1.97 -4.42
CA CYS A 52 -0.57 2.97 -3.39
C CYS A 52 0.21 2.36 -2.23
N SER A 53 0.92 3.18 -1.49
CA SER A 53 1.75 2.64 -0.42
C SER A 53 2.09 3.68 0.62
N ALA A 54 2.60 3.20 1.75
CA ALA A 54 3.16 4.05 2.79
C ALA A 54 4.16 3.24 3.60
N TYR A 55 5.12 3.92 4.22
CA TYR A 55 6.03 3.26 5.14
C TYR A 55 6.36 4.16 6.32
N ARG A 56 6.77 3.51 7.39
CA ARG A 56 7.43 4.14 8.53
C ARG A 56 8.65 3.32 8.89
N LEU A 57 9.76 3.98 9.05
CA LEU A 57 11.04 3.29 9.20
C LEU A 57 11.94 4.07 10.15
N PHE A 58 12.61 3.37 11.08
CA PHE A 58 13.71 3.99 11.82
C PHE A 58 14.92 4.06 10.91
N VAL A 59 15.44 5.27 10.75
CA VAL A 59 16.71 5.50 10.06
C VAL A 59 17.60 6.18 11.09
N GLY A 60 18.53 5.41 11.67
CA GLY A 60 19.24 5.87 12.84
C GLY A 60 18.28 6.06 14.00
N SER A 61 18.25 7.27 14.58
CA SER A 61 17.37 7.58 15.70
C SER A 61 16.10 8.31 15.29
N ARG A 62 15.85 8.43 13.97
CA ARG A 62 14.69 9.18 13.46
C ARG A 62 13.71 8.25 12.78
N VAL A 63 12.44 8.65 12.84
CA VAL A 63 11.39 7.98 12.07
C VAL A 63 11.27 8.69 10.73
N GLU A 64 11.43 7.94 9.64
CA GLU A 64 11.13 8.43 8.31
C GLU A 64 9.81 7.83 7.85
N GLU A 65 9.00 8.68 7.21
CA GLU A 65 7.65 8.32 6.81
C GLU A 65 7.38 8.81 5.39
N TYR A 66 6.57 8.06 4.66
CA TYR A 66 6.21 8.46 3.31
C TYR A 66 4.91 7.77 2.91
N GLY A 67 4.11 8.48 2.10
CA GLY A 67 2.92 7.91 1.49
C GLY A 67 2.87 8.25 0.02
N SER A 68 2.45 7.30 -0.80
CA SER A 68 2.34 7.46 -2.25
C SER A 68 0.93 7.19 -2.71
N ASP A 69 0.37 8.15 -3.45
CA ASP A 69 -0.95 8.00 -4.07
C ASP A 69 -0.89 7.24 -5.39
N ASP A 70 0.28 7.15 -6.00
CA ASP A 70 0.52 6.45 -7.27
C ASP A 70 -0.53 6.78 -8.34
N GLY A 71 -0.84 8.06 -8.49
CA GLY A 71 -1.78 8.52 -9.50
C GLY A 71 -3.23 8.59 -9.05
N GLU A 72 -3.58 8.10 -7.87
CA GLU A 72 -4.88 8.41 -7.28
C GLU A 72 -4.93 9.90 -6.95
N PRO A 73 -6.11 10.50 -6.79
CA PRO A 73 -6.18 11.91 -6.43
C PRO A 73 -5.36 12.24 -5.20
N ARG A 74 -4.70 13.38 -5.24
CA ARG A 74 -3.75 13.79 -4.21
C ARG A 74 -4.35 13.70 -2.82
N GLY A 75 -3.62 13.03 -1.91
CA GLY A 75 -4.00 12.90 -0.50
C GLY A 75 -5.09 11.87 -0.22
N THR A 76 -5.53 11.10 -1.23
CA THR A 76 -6.66 10.19 -1.06
C THR A 76 -6.25 8.74 -0.79
N ALA A 77 -4.98 8.41 -0.92
CA ALA A 77 -4.53 7.04 -0.73
C ALA A 77 -3.30 6.95 0.17
N GLY A 78 -2.18 7.57 -0.23
CA GLY A 78 -0.94 7.42 0.52
C GLY A 78 -1.02 7.99 1.93
N LEU A 79 -1.59 9.18 2.08
CA LEU A 79 -1.71 9.79 3.41
C LEU A 79 -2.64 9.01 4.34
N PRO A 80 -3.82 8.56 3.91
CA PRO A 80 -4.64 7.69 4.74
C PRO A 80 -3.93 6.40 5.17
N LEU A 81 -3.17 5.78 4.28
CA LEU A 81 -2.39 4.59 4.64
C LEU A 81 -1.33 4.93 5.69
N LEU A 82 -0.60 6.02 5.49
CA LEU A 82 0.41 6.46 6.46
C LEU A 82 -0.24 6.73 7.81
N ASN A 83 -1.40 7.40 7.81
CA ASN A 83 -2.11 7.72 9.05
C ASN A 83 -2.55 6.46 9.80
N GLN A 84 -2.90 5.39 9.07
CA GLN A 84 -3.23 4.11 9.71
C GLN A 84 -2.01 3.50 10.39
N LEU A 85 -0.85 3.56 9.75
CA LEU A 85 0.38 3.09 10.37
C LEU A 85 0.71 3.88 11.63
N LYS A 86 0.56 5.20 11.58
CA LYS A 86 0.82 6.08 12.73
C LYS A 86 -0.17 5.82 13.85
N ARG A 87 -1.45 5.69 13.53
CA ARG A 87 -2.49 5.44 14.53
C ARG A 87 -2.26 4.15 15.29
N ASN A 88 -1.75 3.14 14.60
CA ASN A 88 -1.45 1.85 15.21
C ASN A 88 -0.03 1.77 15.77
N GLN A 89 0.69 2.90 15.74
CA GLN A 89 2.06 3.01 16.28
C GLN A 89 3.02 1.99 15.67
N LEU A 90 2.80 1.66 14.38
CA LEU A 90 3.65 0.71 13.68
C LEU A 90 4.92 1.38 13.17
N ILE A 91 6.01 0.67 13.24
CA ILE A 91 7.33 1.11 12.80
C ILE A 91 8.04 -0.04 12.09
N ASN A 92 8.95 0.29 11.19
CA ASN A 92 9.68 -0.68 10.37
C ASN A 92 8.71 -1.55 9.58
N VAL A 93 7.75 -0.88 8.93
CA VAL A 93 6.70 -1.53 8.15
C VAL A 93 6.43 -0.72 6.88
N ALA A 94 5.95 -1.41 5.87
CA ALA A 94 5.37 -0.78 4.69
C ALA A 94 4.05 -1.44 4.37
N VAL A 95 3.09 -0.66 3.89
CA VAL A 95 1.80 -1.16 3.42
C VAL A 95 1.65 -0.82 1.95
N TYR A 96 1.15 -1.79 1.19
CA TYR A 96 0.91 -1.65 -0.25
C TYR A 96 -0.54 -2.00 -0.53
N VAL A 97 -1.22 -1.15 -1.30
CA VAL A 97 -2.61 -1.41 -1.70
C VAL A 97 -2.67 -1.39 -3.22
N VAL A 98 -2.99 -2.54 -3.78
CA VAL A 98 -3.15 -2.72 -5.22
C VAL A 98 -4.62 -2.56 -5.54
N ARG A 99 -4.95 -1.63 -6.43
CA ARG A 99 -6.32 -1.41 -6.88
C ARG A 99 -6.48 -1.87 -8.31
N ILE A 100 -7.47 -2.72 -8.53
CA ILE A 100 -7.82 -3.20 -9.85
C ILE A 100 -9.26 -2.78 -10.12
N PHE A 101 -9.46 -1.99 -11.17
CA PHE A 101 -10.82 -1.69 -11.62
C PHE A 101 -11.39 -2.96 -12.22
N GLY A 102 -12.46 -3.43 -11.61
CA GLY A 102 -13.07 -4.67 -12.05
C GLY A 102 -13.91 -4.50 -13.29
N GLY A 103 -15.03 -5.14 -13.28
CA GLY A 103 -15.90 -5.20 -14.43
C GLY A 103 -16.35 -3.88 -15.02
N SER A 104 -16.14 -2.79 -14.32
CA SER A 104 -16.53 -1.50 -14.84
C SER A 104 -15.86 -1.15 -16.16
N LEU A 105 -14.73 -1.72 -16.40
CA LEU A 105 -14.02 -1.51 -17.65
C LEU A 105 -14.43 -2.55 -18.68
N LEU A 106 -15.17 -3.39 -18.27
CA LEU A 106 -15.54 -4.50 -19.09
C LEU A 106 -16.91 -4.28 -19.62
N GLY A 107 -16.75 -3.61 -19.01
CA GLY A 107 -17.58 -3.76 -19.44
C GLY A 107 -17.92 -3.35 -19.75
N VAL A 108 -17.56 -2.97 -19.54
CA VAL A 108 -17.78 -3.00 -19.88
C VAL A 108 -18.06 -3.12 -20.04
N PRO A 109 -18.35 -2.96 -20.17
CA PRO A 109 -18.87 -3.51 -20.31
C PRO A 109 -18.96 -4.15 -20.13
N GLY A 110 -18.94 -4.28 -19.98
CA GLY A 110 -19.08 -5.07 -19.77
C GLY A 110 -18.88 -5.16 -19.33
N LEU A 111 -18.98 -4.99 -19.40
CA LEU A 111 -18.89 -5.30 -19.11
C LEU A 111 -18.94 -5.40 -19.08
N ILE A 112 -19.15 -5.25 -19.37
CA ILE A 112 -19.43 -5.61 -19.39
C ILE A 112 -19.66 -5.88 -19.28
#